data_82ad927de33021adbcef1afebb3cdcca
#
_entry.id   82ad927de33021adbcef1afebb3cdcca
#
_cell.length_a   1.000
_cell.length_b   1.000
_cell.length_c   1.000
_cell.angle_alpha   90.00
_cell.angle_beta   90.00
_cell.angle_gamma   90.00
#
_symmetry.space_group_name_H-M   'P 1'
#
loop_
_entity.id
_entity.type
_entity.pdbx_description
1 polymer ?
#
loop_
_entity_poly.entity_id
_entity_poly.type
_entity_poly.pdbx_seq_one_letter_code
_entity_poly.pdbx_strand_id
1 'polypeptide(L)'
;MTSKITTVLFDLGSTLIYFDGSMPKVVMRGNQRLMEALVNQGYSLDKKFLLAFRADLRDYFYQRDVDFLEYTVEQVLRQTLRNFGYPDVPSVHVKAALREMYALTQVRWKLEDDALPVLNTLKQQGYRLGLISNAADADDARALIERHQLNEWFEQILISAEVGYRKPHPYIFQQALDYFGAVADRVVMVGDKLGADILGAKNAGMGSIWITRRAHRDDNLSHEDTIHPDVVIQALRELPGALEAWLK
;
A
#
# COMPACT_ATOMS: atom_id res chain seq x y z
N MET A 1 -8.85 -28.64 -14.84
CA MET A 1 -9.50 -28.60 -13.52
C MET A 1 -9.02 -27.33 -12.84
N THR A 2 -9.90 -26.37 -12.57
CA THR A 2 -9.55 -25.16 -11.83
C THR A 2 -9.22 -25.56 -10.39
N SER A 3 -8.02 -25.19 -9.91
CA SER A 3 -7.59 -25.46 -8.52
C SER A 3 -8.45 -24.67 -7.55
N LYS A 4 -8.86 -25.29 -6.45
CA LYS A 4 -9.64 -24.61 -5.41
C LYS A 4 -8.78 -23.50 -4.77
N ILE A 5 -9.23 -22.25 -4.82
CA ILE A 5 -8.62 -21.15 -4.08
C ILE A 5 -8.62 -21.46 -2.58
N THR A 6 -7.49 -21.27 -1.92
CA THR A 6 -7.30 -21.48 -0.48
C THR A 6 -6.83 -20.24 0.25
N THR A 7 -6.23 -19.30 -0.47
CA THR A 7 -5.62 -18.10 0.09
C THR A 7 -6.06 -16.87 -0.69
N VAL A 8 -6.43 -15.82 0.04
CA VAL A 8 -6.82 -14.53 -0.51
C VAL A 8 -5.87 -13.46 0.01
N LEU A 9 -5.17 -12.81 -0.92
CA LEU A 9 -4.30 -11.67 -0.64
C LEU A 9 -5.04 -10.37 -0.95
N PHE A 10 -4.93 -9.39 -0.08
CA PHE A 10 -5.58 -8.09 -0.25
C PHE A 10 -4.56 -6.98 -0.40
N ASP A 11 -4.83 -6.02 -1.26
CA ASP A 11 -4.29 -4.68 -1.12
C ASP A 11 -4.97 -3.93 0.02
N LEU A 12 -4.33 -2.87 0.53
CA LEU A 12 -4.82 -2.07 1.63
C LEU A 12 -5.60 -0.83 1.14
N GLY A 13 -4.91 0.08 0.47
CA GLY A 13 -5.42 1.40 0.11
C GLY A 13 -6.35 1.39 -1.09
N SER A 14 -7.55 1.95 -0.97
CA SER A 14 -8.63 1.90 -1.98
C SER A 14 -9.23 0.50 -2.20
N THR A 15 -8.80 -0.47 -1.41
CA THR A 15 -9.35 -1.84 -1.35
C THR A 15 -10.05 -2.08 -0.02
N LEU A 16 -9.32 -2.07 1.09
CA LEU A 16 -9.86 -2.25 2.45
C LEU A 16 -10.11 -0.93 3.17
N ILE A 17 -9.28 0.08 2.90
CA ILE A 17 -9.42 1.43 3.41
C ILE A 17 -9.39 2.44 2.27
N TYR A 18 -10.04 3.59 2.46
CA TYR A 18 -10.06 4.67 1.47
C TYR A 18 -9.70 6.02 2.09
N PHE A 19 -9.17 6.92 1.28
CA PHE A 19 -8.84 8.28 1.71
C PHE A 19 -10.05 9.21 1.53
N ASP A 20 -10.49 9.82 2.64
CA ASP A 20 -11.58 10.79 2.65
C ASP A 20 -11.04 12.21 2.49
N GLY A 21 -11.24 12.78 1.31
CA GLY A 21 -10.86 14.14 0.97
C GLY A 21 -9.80 14.28 -0.12
N SER A 22 -9.13 15.45 -0.16
CA SER A 22 -8.12 15.76 -1.17
C SER A 22 -6.72 15.41 -0.67
N MET A 23 -6.18 14.28 -1.10
CA MET A 23 -4.83 13.82 -0.76
C MET A 23 -3.75 14.89 -0.99
N PRO A 24 -3.66 15.56 -2.16
CA PRO A 24 -2.58 16.53 -2.40
C PRO A 24 -2.56 17.68 -1.40
N LYS A 25 -3.72 18.20 -1.00
CA LYS A 25 -3.81 19.31 -0.03
C LYS A 25 -3.35 18.87 1.38
N VAL A 26 -3.71 17.66 1.79
CA VAL A 26 -3.35 17.12 3.11
C VAL A 26 -1.85 16.81 3.15
N VAL A 27 -1.30 16.17 2.13
CA VAL A 27 0.14 15.87 2.00
C VAL A 27 0.96 17.15 2.01
N MET A 28 0.52 18.20 1.30
CA MET A 28 1.22 19.49 1.31
C MET A 28 1.33 20.09 2.73
N ARG A 29 0.26 20.01 3.51
CA ARG A 29 0.27 20.46 4.92
C ARG A 29 1.12 19.54 5.80
N GLY A 30 1.09 18.22 5.54
CA GLY A 30 1.94 17.25 6.23
C GLY A 30 3.42 17.56 6.06
N ASN A 31 3.87 17.83 4.83
CA ASN A 31 5.26 18.21 4.57
C ASN A 31 5.68 19.48 5.31
N GLN A 32 4.76 20.44 5.48
CA GLN A 32 5.01 21.62 6.29
C GLN A 32 5.17 21.30 7.77
N ARG A 33 4.29 20.44 8.33
CA ARG A 33 4.41 19.99 9.72
C ARG A 33 5.69 19.23 9.99
N LEU A 34 6.13 18.39 9.05
CA LEU A 34 7.43 17.72 9.13
C LEU A 34 8.57 18.74 9.30
N MET A 35 8.60 19.77 8.46
CA MET A 35 9.63 20.83 8.56
C MET A 35 9.53 21.57 9.90
N GLU A 36 8.33 21.95 10.33
CA GLU A 36 8.10 22.61 11.62
C GLU A 36 8.58 21.74 12.81
N ALA A 37 8.35 20.43 12.75
CA ALA A 37 8.83 19.49 13.77
C ALA A 37 10.36 19.45 13.83
N LEU A 38 11.04 19.45 12.69
CA LEU A 38 12.51 19.52 12.62
C LEU A 38 13.04 20.86 13.16
N VAL A 39 12.40 21.97 12.79
CA VAL A 39 12.78 23.31 13.31
C VAL A 39 12.63 23.37 14.84
N ASN A 40 11.57 22.82 15.39
CA ASN A 40 11.34 22.73 16.85
C ASN A 40 12.39 21.84 17.55
N GLN A 41 13.04 20.93 16.81
CA GLN A 41 14.15 20.09 17.30
C GLN A 41 15.52 20.79 17.16
N GLY A 42 15.57 22.04 16.68
CA GLY A 42 16.78 22.85 16.61
C GLY A 42 17.45 22.89 15.23
N TYR A 43 16.84 22.33 14.17
CA TYR A 43 17.38 22.41 12.81
C TYR A 43 16.99 23.73 12.14
N SER A 44 17.98 24.46 11.58
CA SER A 44 17.73 25.71 10.87
C SER A 44 17.27 25.43 9.44
N LEU A 45 15.98 25.17 9.25
CA LEU A 45 15.35 24.84 7.97
C LEU A 45 14.35 25.93 7.58
N ASP A 46 14.26 26.21 6.29
CA ASP A 46 13.39 27.23 5.73
C ASP A 46 12.55 26.70 4.55
N LYS A 47 11.89 27.63 3.85
CA LYS A 47 11.09 27.29 2.66
C LYS A 47 11.89 26.60 1.56
N LYS A 48 13.21 26.82 1.46
CA LYS A 48 14.06 26.15 0.44
C LYS A 48 14.17 24.67 0.74
N PHE A 49 14.34 24.29 2.01
CA PHE A 49 14.30 22.89 2.43
C PHE A 49 12.98 22.21 2.02
N LEU A 50 11.85 22.86 2.33
CA LEU A 50 10.54 22.31 2.00
C LEU A 50 10.34 22.09 0.50
N LEU A 51 10.85 23.03 -0.33
CA LEU A 51 10.79 22.89 -1.78
C LEU A 51 11.70 21.76 -2.29
N ALA A 52 12.90 21.63 -1.74
CA ALA A 52 13.83 20.55 -2.07
C ALA A 52 13.25 19.19 -1.69
N PHE A 53 12.77 19.04 -0.46
CA PHE A 53 12.16 17.79 -0.01
C PHE A 53 10.97 17.36 -0.88
N ARG A 54 10.12 18.30 -1.30
CA ARG A 54 9.03 18.01 -2.24
C ARG A 54 9.52 17.59 -3.62
N ALA A 55 10.60 18.19 -4.10
CA ALA A 55 11.21 17.81 -5.37
C ALA A 55 11.79 16.38 -5.26
N ASP A 56 12.56 16.11 -4.21
CA ASP A 56 13.16 14.80 -3.96
C ASP A 56 12.08 13.71 -3.82
N LEU A 57 10.94 14.02 -3.13
CA LEU A 57 9.80 13.09 -3.04
C LEU A 57 9.17 12.82 -4.41
N ARG A 58 9.00 13.85 -5.25
CA ARG A 58 8.42 13.66 -6.58
C ARG A 58 9.33 12.78 -7.45
N ASP A 59 10.64 13.05 -7.42
CA ASP A 59 11.62 12.30 -8.19
C ASP A 59 11.70 10.84 -7.70
N TYR A 60 11.61 10.62 -6.39
CA TYR A 60 11.46 9.29 -5.79
C TYR A 60 10.18 8.58 -6.27
N PHE A 61 9.03 9.25 -6.23
CA PHE A 61 7.77 8.65 -6.67
C PHE A 61 7.78 8.27 -8.15
N TYR A 62 8.46 9.05 -8.98
CA TYR A 62 8.66 8.70 -10.39
C TYR A 62 9.57 7.48 -10.54
N GLN A 63 10.72 7.46 -9.86
CA GLN A 63 11.71 6.38 -9.99
C GLN A 63 11.18 5.03 -9.52
N ARG A 64 10.49 4.98 -8.39
CA ARG A 64 9.95 3.73 -7.84
C ARG A 64 8.89 3.07 -8.73
N ASP A 65 8.23 3.83 -9.60
CA ASP A 65 7.27 3.29 -10.56
C ASP A 65 7.95 2.75 -11.82
N VAL A 66 9.26 2.98 -11.97
CA VAL A 66 10.10 2.45 -13.06
C VAL A 66 10.81 1.15 -12.66
N ASP A 67 11.46 1.15 -11.49
CA ASP A 67 12.30 0.02 -11.03
C ASP A 67 11.61 -0.89 -10.00
N PHE A 68 10.45 -0.47 -9.48
CA PHE A 68 9.68 -1.16 -8.44
C PHE A 68 10.47 -1.43 -7.15
N LEU A 69 11.56 -0.69 -6.93
CA LEU A 69 12.25 -0.65 -5.65
C LEU A 69 11.53 0.31 -4.70
N GLU A 70 11.36 -0.11 -3.46
CA GLU A 70 10.74 0.75 -2.46
C GLU A 70 11.82 1.42 -1.60
N TYR A 71 12.20 2.64 -1.98
CA TYR A 71 12.91 3.54 -1.09
C TYR A 71 11.91 4.15 -0.12
N THR A 72 12.29 4.35 1.13
CA THR A 72 11.36 4.91 2.12
C THR A 72 11.39 6.44 2.09
N VAL A 73 10.27 7.06 2.51
CA VAL A 73 10.23 8.52 2.71
C VAL A 73 11.27 8.97 3.74
N GLU A 74 11.60 8.10 4.73
CA GLU A 74 12.70 8.35 5.65
C GLU A 74 14.04 8.51 4.92
N GLN A 75 14.35 7.63 3.95
CA GLN A 75 15.59 7.72 3.18
C GLN A 75 15.66 9.00 2.34
N VAL A 76 14.54 9.39 1.72
CA VAL A 76 14.42 10.67 0.99
C VAL A 76 14.65 11.84 1.93
N LEU A 77 13.99 11.86 3.08
CA LEU A 77 14.16 12.91 4.08
C LEU A 77 15.60 13.05 4.56
N ARG A 78 16.25 11.91 4.87
CA ARG A 78 17.65 11.89 5.29
C ARG A 78 18.59 12.42 4.20
N GLN A 79 18.31 12.11 2.94
CA GLN A 79 19.11 12.63 1.82
C GLN A 79 18.92 14.13 1.69
N THR A 80 17.70 14.65 1.76
CA THR A 80 17.43 16.09 1.74
C THR A 80 18.13 16.80 2.90
N LEU A 81 18.04 16.25 4.11
CA LEU A 81 18.71 16.80 5.30
C LEU A 81 20.23 16.87 5.14
N ARG A 82 20.87 15.83 4.58
CA ARG A 82 22.30 15.85 4.25
C ARG A 82 22.66 16.99 3.32
N ASN A 83 21.86 17.19 2.27
CA ASN A 83 22.08 18.29 1.30
C ASN A 83 21.94 19.67 1.93
N PHE A 84 21.24 19.77 3.08
CA PHE A 84 21.09 21.01 3.86
C PHE A 84 22.07 21.13 5.03
N GLY A 85 23.12 20.29 5.07
CA GLY A 85 24.18 20.36 6.08
C GLY A 85 23.92 19.57 7.37
N TYR A 86 22.93 18.67 7.35
CA TYR A 86 22.57 17.80 8.48
C TYR A 86 22.75 16.31 8.14
N PRO A 87 24.01 15.81 8.04
CA PRO A 87 24.25 14.42 7.63
C PRO A 87 23.83 13.38 8.68
N ASP A 88 23.88 13.72 9.97
CA ASP A 88 23.75 12.80 11.10
C ASP A 88 22.56 13.16 12.01
N VAL A 89 21.37 13.30 11.41
CA VAL A 89 20.14 13.53 12.19
C VAL A 89 19.74 12.25 12.94
N PRO A 90 19.58 12.28 14.27
CA PRO A 90 19.15 11.13 15.07
C PRO A 90 17.82 10.54 14.55
N SER A 91 17.72 9.21 14.55
CA SER A 91 16.51 8.53 14.07
C SER A 91 15.24 8.93 14.84
N VAL A 92 15.36 9.26 16.13
CA VAL A 92 14.23 9.72 16.93
C VAL A 92 13.67 11.05 16.40
N HIS A 93 14.51 11.95 15.92
CA HIS A 93 14.08 13.23 15.33
C HIS A 93 13.41 13.02 13.97
N VAL A 94 14.01 12.19 13.11
CA VAL A 94 13.44 11.87 11.79
C VAL A 94 12.07 11.20 11.94
N LYS A 95 11.97 10.18 12.80
CA LYS A 95 10.71 9.48 13.06
C LYS A 95 9.63 10.40 13.68
N ALA A 96 10.03 11.31 14.56
CA ALA A 96 9.10 12.30 15.12
C ALA A 96 8.56 13.24 14.04
N ALA A 97 9.41 13.72 13.13
CA ALA A 97 9.00 14.58 12.04
C ALA A 97 8.09 13.85 11.03
N LEU A 98 8.39 12.59 10.69
CA LEU A 98 7.53 11.76 9.84
C LEU A 98 6.17 11.50 10.49
N ARG A 99 6.11 11.24 11.79
CA ARG A 99 4.82 11.10 12.51
C ARG A 99 3.96 12.36 12.39
N GLU A 100 4.55 13.56 12.55
CA GLU A 100 3.83 14.82 12.35
C GLU A 100 3.33 14.99 10.91
N MET A 101 4.09 14.54 9.94
CA MET A 101 3.69 14.54 8.54
C MET A 101 2.48 13.65 8.30
N TYR A 102 2.53 12.41 8.79
CA TYR A 102 1.48 11.41 8.54
C TYR A 102 0.24 11.59 9.41
N ALA A 103 0.34 12.25 10.57
CA ALA A 103 -0.81 12.45 11.45
C ALA A 103 -2.02 13.09 10.76
N LEU A 104 -1.79 13.97 9.77
CA LEU A 104 -2.86 14.60 8.99
C LEU A 104 -3.50 13.67 7.95
N THR A 105 -2.74 12.74 7.40
CA THR A 105 -3.26 11.76 6.43
C THR A 105 -3.95 10.60 7.13
N GLN A 106 -3.42 10.12 8.24
CA GLN A 106 -3.95 8.97 8.97
C GLN A 106 -5.41 9.15 9.40
N VAL A 107 -5.81 10.35 9.83
CA VAL A 107 -7.20 10.61 10.25
C VAL A 107 -8.19 10.64 9.09
N ARG A 108 -7.69 10.72 7.86
CA ARG A 108 -8.49 10.73 6.63
C ARG A 108 -8.67 9.35 6.00
N TRP A 109 -7.83 8.39 6.37
CA TRP A 109 -8.05 7.02 5.96
C TRP A 109 -9.22 6.43 6.76
N LYS A 110 -10.17 5.86 6.05
CA LYS A 110 -11.39 5.25 6.58
C LYS A 110 -11.47 3.81 6.13
N LEU A 111 -11.99 2.95 6.98
CA LEU A 111 -12.29 1.58 6.62
C LEU A 111 -13.50 1.53 5.67
N GLU A 112 -13.47 0.66 4.65
CA GLU A 112 -14.65 0.36 3.86
C GLU A 112 -15.66 -0.38 4.75
N ASP A 113 -16.94 -0.05 4.62
CA ASP A 113 -18.02 -0.54 5.46
C ASP A 113 -18.24 -2.06 5.37
N ASP A 114 -17.90 -2.64 4.23
CA ASP A 114 -17.98 -4.07 3.96
C ASP A 114 -16.67 -4.84 4.21
N ALA A 115 -15.57 -4.17 4.61
CA ALA A 115 -14.27 -4.84 4.78
C ALA A 115 -14.30 -5.90 5.89
N LEU A 116 -14.60 -5.53 7.14
CA LEU A 116 -14.61 -6.50 8.25
C LEU A 116 -15.67 -7.61 8.09
N PRO A 117 -16.92 -7.32 7.65
CA PRO A 117 -17.88 -8.38 7.36
C PRO A 117 -17.38 -9.40 6.35
N VAL A 118 -16.72 -8.95 5.27
CA VAL A 118 -16.19 -9.84 4.23
C VAL A 118 -15.00 -10.64 4.75
N LEU A 119 -14.04 -10.02 5.44
CA LEU A 119 -12.91 -10.73 6.04
C LEU A 119 -13.38 -11.82 7.00
N ASN A 120 -14.40 -11.55 7.83
CA ASN A 120 -15.01 -12.54 8.72
C ASN A 120 -15.63 -13.70 7.93
N THR A 121 -16.42 -13.39 6.90
CA THR A 121 -17.06 -14.42 6.06
C THR A 121 -16.01 -15.35 5.43
N LEU A 122 -14.93 -14.78 4.87
CA LEU A 122 -13.87 -15.58 4.24
C LEU A 122 -13.14 -16.47 5.25
N LYS A 123 -12.85 -15.97 6.45
CA LYS A 123 -12.28 -16.80 7.53
C LYS A 123 -13.21 -17.95 7.93
N GLN A 124 -14.52 -17.69 8.06
CA GLN A 124 -15.52 -18.75 8.35
C GLN A 124 -15.62 -19.78 7.22
N GLN A 125 -15.39 -19.38 5.98
CA GLN A 125 -15.32 -20.28 4.82
C GLN A 125 -13.99 -21.06 4.72
N GLY A 126 -13.03 -20.78 5.62
CA GLY A 126 -11.75 -21.48 5.71
C GLY A 126 -10.65 -20.92 4.80
N TYR A 127 -10.82 -19.72 4.24
CA TYR A 127 -9.74 -19.06 3.49
C TYR A 127 -8.66 -18.54 4.43
N ARG A 128 -7.39 -18.69 4.02
CA ARG A 128 -6.25 -18.03 4.63
C ARG A 128 -6.12 -16.61 4.06
N LEU A 129 -5.85 -15.62 4.89
CA LEU A 129 -5.85 -14.23 4.46
C LEU A 129 -4.46 -13.61 4.65
N GLY A 130 -4.01 -12.87 3.63
CA GLY A 130 -2.78 -12.07 3.66
C GLY A 130 -3.02 -10.65 3.15
N LEU A 131 -2.13 -9.73 3.52
CA LEU A 131 -2.13 -8.34 3.08
C LEU A 131 -0.82 -8.00 2.37
N ILE A 132 -0.88 -7.37 1.20
CA ILE A 132 0.28 -6.83 0.49
C ILE A 132 0.02 -5.36 0.17
N SER A 133 0.73 -4.45 0.82
CA SER A 133 0.54 -2.99 0.66
C SER A 133 1.78 -2.32 0.08
N ASN A 134 1.59 -1.52 -0.98
CA ASN A 134 2.59 -0.58 -1.46
C ASN A 134 2.54 0.70 -0.62
N ALA A 135 3.46 0.83 0.33
CA ALA A 135 3.57 1.98 1.22
C ALA A 135 5.03 2.40 1.38
N ALA A 136 5.29 3.69 1.23
CA ALA A 136 6.63 4.27 1.30
C ALA A 136 7.12 4.53 2.74
N ASP A 137 6.29 4.22 3.74
CA ASP A 137 6.62 4.30 5.16
C ASP A 137 5.94 3.16 5.91
N ALA A 138 6.76 2.32 6.56
CA ALA A 138 6.26 1.15 7.25
C ALA A 138 5.53 1.51 8.55
N ASP A 139 6.04 2.47 9.30
CA ASP A 139 5.44 2.91 10.57
C ASP A 139 4.04 3.53 10.31
N ASP A 140 3.88 4.30 9.20
CA ASP A 140 2.58 4.84 8.80
C ASP A 140 1.59 3.74 8.38
N ALA A 141 2.03 2.81 7.54
CA ALA A 141 1.17 1.70 7.10
C ALA A 141 0.74 0.81 8.28
N ARG A 142 1.67 0.49 9.21
CA ARG A 142 1.37 -0.27 10.42
C ARG A 142 0.38 0.45 11.32
N ALA A 143 0.53 1.77 11.51
CA ALA A 143 -0.39 2.57 12.29
C ALA A 143 -1.82 2.58 11.70
N LEU A 144 -1.95 2.60 10.36
CA LEU A 144 -3.26 2.49 9.69
C LEU A 144 -3.90 1.11 9.88
N ILE A 145 -3.10 0.04 9.73
CA ILE A 145 -3.56 -1.33 9.92
C ILE A 145 -4.05 -1.55 11.37
N GLU A 146 -3.29 -1.06 12.36
CA GLU A 146 -3.66 -1.14 13.77
C GLU A 146 -4.90 -0.30 14.09
N ARG A 147 -4.95 0.95 13.61
CA ARG A 147 -6.08 1.86 13.81
C ARG A 147 -7.41 1.26 13.34
N HIS A 148 -7.39 0.51 12.25
CA HIS A 148 -8.56 -0.12 11.66
C HIS A 148 -8.77 -1.57 12.12
N GLN A 149 -7.99 -2.04 13.12
CA GLN A 149 -8.07 -3.39 13.70
C GLN A 149 -7.93 -4.49 12.65
N LEU A 150 -7.06 -4.24 11.66
CA LEU A 150 -6.84 -5.18 10.55
C LEU A 150 -5.81 -6.26 10.88
N ASN A 151 -4.95 -6.08 11.89
CA ASN A 151 -3.89 -7.02 12.27
C ASN A 151 -4.40 -8.45 12.52
N GLU A 152 -5.57 -8.57 13.16
CA GLU A 152 -6.13 -9.87 13.57
C GLU A 152 -6.69 -10.71 12.41
N TRP A 153 -6.87 -10.07 11.24
CA TRP A 153 -7.48 -10.71 10.08
C TRP A 153 -6.46 -11.43 9.21
N PHE A 154 -5.21 -11.00 9.20
CA PHE A 154 -4.20 -11.47 8.27
C PHE A 154 -3.14 -12.33 8.96
N GLU A 155 -2.84 -13.49 8.38
CA GLU A 155 -1.76 -14.37 8.83
C GLU A 155 -0.40 -13.76 8.45
N GLN A 156 -0.34 -13.05 7.31
CA GLN A 156 0.85 -12.33 6.85
C GLN A 156 0.48 -10.93 6.37
N ILE A 157 1.30 -9.96 6.73
CA ILE A 157 1.22 -8.58 6.27
C ILE A 157 2.57 -8.20 5.69
N LEU A 158 2.60 -7.93 4.37
CA LEU A 158 3.77 -7.46 3.64
C LEU A 158 3.58 -5.99 3.28
N ILE A 159 4.52 -5.15 3.71
CA ILE A 159 4.59 -3.73 3.40
C ILE A 159 5.84 -3.51 2.55
N SER A 160 5.70 -2.87 1.39
CA SER A 160 6.83 -2.69 0.47
C SER A 160 8.03 -1.96 1.09
N ALA A 161 7.79 -1.00 1.99
CA ALA A 161 8.85 -0.32 2.74
C ALA A 161 9.67 -1.24 3.67
N GLU A 162 9.12 -2.37 4.10
CA GLU A 162 9.83 -3.39 4.88
C GLU A 162 10.52 -4.42 3.97
N VAL A 163 9.88 -4.74 2.84
CA VAL A 163 10.34 -5.77 1.88
C VAL A 163 11.43 -5.23 0.96
N GLY A 164 11.44 -3.91 0.68
CA GLY A 164 12.33 -3.28 -0.29
C GLY A 164 11.86 -3.35 -1.74
N TYR A 165 10.80 -4.10 -2.03
CA TYR A 165 10.18 -4.25 -3.34
C TYR A 165 8.67 -4.02 -3.25
N ARG A 166 8.13 -3.34 -4.26
CA ARG A 166 6.71 -3.02 -4.35
C ARG A 166 6.01 -3.81 -5.45
N LYS A 167 4.72 -4.03 -5.35
CA LYS A 167 3.91 -4.54 -6.44
C LYS A 167 4.04 -3.62 -7.66
N PRO A 168 4.19 -4.15 -8.91
CA PRO A 168 4.04 -5.53 -9.31
C PRO A 168 5.34 -6.37 -9.30
N HIS A 169 6.41 -5.94 -8.61
CA HIS A 169 7.66 -6.72 -8.58
C HIS A 169 7.39 -8.13 -8.03
N PRO A 170 7.86 -9.20 -8.71
CA PRO A 170 7.50 -10.58 -8.37
C PRO A 170 7.96 -11.00 -6.97
N TYR A 171 9.02 -10.39 -6.45
CA TYR A 171 9.59 -10.74 -5.15
C TYR A 171 8.58 -10.63 -3.99
N ILE A 172 7.77 -9.57 -3.94
CA ILE A 172 6.79 -9.40 -2.84
C ILE A 172 5.67 -10.44 -2.89
N PHE A 173 5.28 -10.89 -4.09
CA PHE A 173 4.31 -11.97 -4.27
C PHE A 173 4.92 -13.33 -3.92
N GLN A 174 6.19 -13.57 -4.28
CA GLN A 174 6.90 -14.80 -3.91
C GLN A 174 7.01 -14.94 -2.39
N GLN A 175 7.30 -13.86 -1.67
CA GLN A 175 7.30 -13.84 -0.21
C GLN A 175 5.95 -14.29 0.38
N ALA A 176 4.84 -13.88 -0.22
CA ALA A 176 3.52 -14.33 0.21
C ALA A 176 3.32 -15.83 -0.09
N LEU A 177 3.67 -16.29 -1.29
CA LEU A 177 3.57 -17.72 -1.65
C LEU A 177 4.40 -18.60 -0.71
N ASP A 178 5.63 -18.19 -0.40
CA ASP A 178 6.53 -18.92 0.48
C ASP A 178 5.97 -19.02 1.90
N TYR A 179 5.44 -17.91 2.44
CA TYR A 179 4.82 -17.91 3.77
C TYR A 179 3.63 -18.85 3.87
N PHE A 180 2.73 -18.81 2.88
CA PHE A 180 1.53 -19.64 2.88
C PHE A 180 1.82 -21.10 2.49
N GLY A 181 3.02 -21.39 1.95
CA GLY A 181 3.33 -22.70 1.37
C GLY A 181 2.35 -23.07 0.26
N ALA A 182 1.84 -22.06 -0.46
CA ALA A 182 0.75 -22.22 -1.41
C ALA A 182 1.25 -22.28 -2.85
N VAL A 183 0.60 -23.10 -3.67
CA VAL A 183 0.78 -23.08 -5.12
C VAL A 183 0.03 -21.87 -5.67
N ALA A 184 0.66 -21.12 -6.58
CA ALA A 184 0.14 -19.84 -7.06
C ALA A 184 -1.30 -19.91 -7.61
N ASP A 185 -1.67 -20.99 -8.30
CA ASP A 185 -3.01 -21.21 -8.85
C ASP A 185 -4.13 -21.41 -7.78
N ARG A 186 -3.73 -21.49 -6.50
CA ARG A 186 -4.65 -21.53 -5.34
C ARG A 186 -4.70 -20.24 -4.54
N VAL A 187 -4.00 -19.22 -5.01
CA VAL A 187 -3.93 -17.90 -4.39
C VAL A 187 -4.57 -16.89 -5.31
N VAL A 188 -5.34 -15.97 -4.75
CA VAL A 188 -5.91 -14.85 -5.49
C VAL A 188 -5.52 -13.52 -4.84
N MET A 189 -5.17 -12.53 -5.67
CA MET A 189 -4.95 -11.15 -5.25
C MET A 189 -6.19 -10.31 -5.53
N VAL A 190 -6.63 -9.56 -4.53
CA VAL A 190 -7.73 -8.59 -4.62
C VAL A 190 -7.16 -7.19 -4.47
N GLY A 191 -7.34 -6.32 -5.46
CA GLY A 191 -6.82 -4.96 -5.40
C GLY A 191 -7.47 -4.01 -6.41
N ASP A 192 -7.22 -2.70 -6.23
CA ASP A 192 -7.80 -1.64 -7.06
C ASP A 192 -6.91 -1.21 -8.24
N LYS A 193 -5.62 -1.60 -8.23
CA LYS A 193 -4.64 -1.18 -9.24
C LYS A 193 -4.33 -2.25 -10.25
N LEU A 194 -4.70 -2.01 -11.52
CA LEU A 194 -4.40 -2.91 -12.63
C LEU A 194 -2.89 -3.17 -12.76
N GLY A 195 -2.08 -2.12 -12.78
CA GLY A 195 -0.63 -2.23 -12.97
C GLY A 195 0.15 -2.79 -11.79
N ALA A 196 -0.38 -2.72 -10.57
CA ALA A 196 0.30 -3.20 -9.37
C ALA A 196 -0.25 -4.56 -8.90
N ASP A 197 -1.56 -4.64 -8.66
CA ASP A 197 -2.19 -5.80 -8.05
C ASP A 197 -2.46 -6.90 -9.09
N ILE A 198 -3.15 -6.52 -10.17
CA ILE A 198 -3.63 -7.48 -11.16
C ILE A 198 -2.47 -7.99 -12.02
N LEU A 199 -1.65 -7.09 -12.57
CA LEU A 199 -0.46 -7.49 -13.34
C LEU A 199 0.51 -8.30 -12.47
N GLY A 200 0.75 -7.85 -11.23
CA GLY A 200 1.64 -8.53 -10.32
C GLY A 200 1.17 -9.94 -9.96
N ALA A 201 -0.13 -10.12 -9.68
CA ALA A 201 -0.74 -11.42 -9.44
C ALA A 201 -0.59 -12.36 -10.66
N LYS A 202 -0.92 -11.87 -11.85
CA LYS A 202 -0.80 -12.63 -13.09
C LYS A 202 0.64 -13.05 -13.39
N ASN A 203 1.60 -12.16 -13.19
CA ASN A 203 3.03 -12.45 -13.35
C ASN A 203 3.52 -13.51 -12.35
N ALA A 204 2.90 -13.57 -11.16
CA ALA A 204 3.19 -14.59 -10.15
C ALA A 204 2.40 -15.89 -10.35
N GLY A 205 1.56 -16.00 -11.39
CA GLY A 205 0.72 -17.17 -11.64
C GLY A 205 -0.48 -17.31 -10.71
N MET A 206 -0.83 -16.25 -9.99
CA MET A 206 -1.99 -16.18 -9.10
C MET A 206 -3.26 -15.77 -9.85
N GLY A 207 -4.42 -16.07 -9.28
CA GLY A 207 -5.66 -15.47 -9.69
C GLY A 207 -5.72 -13.98 -9.33
N SER A 208 -6.56 -13.22 -10.06
CA SER A 208 -6.65 -11.77 -9.94
C SER A 208 -8.10 -11.30 -9.90
N ILE A 209 -8.44 -10.53 -8.87
CA ILE A 209 -9.76 -9.90 -8.72
C ILE A 209 -9.58 -8.38 -8.63
N TRP A 210 -10.11 -7.68 -9.62
CA TRP A 210 -10.08 -6.22 -9.65
C TRP A 210 -11.30 -5.64 -8.98
N ILE A 211 -11.10 -4.83 -7.93
CA ILE A 211 -12.19 -4.10 -7.26
C ILE A 211 -12.26 -2.68 -7.81
N THR A 212 -13.44 -2.30 -8.34
CA THR A 212 -13.61 -1.05 -9.10
C THR A 212 -14.18 0.11 -8.30
N ARG A 213 -14.66 -0.09 -7.08
CA ARG A 213 -15.27 0.96 -6.24
C ARG A 213 -14.46 2.26 -6.16
N ARG A 214 -13.12 2.15 -6.13
CA ARG A 214 -12.18 3.28 -6.02
C ARG A 214 -11.15 3.32 -7.17
N ALA A 215 -11.35 2.52 -8.20
CA ALA A 215 -10.35 2.29 -9.24
C ALA A 215 -10.31 3.36 -10.35
N HIS A 216 -11.23 4.31 -10.37
CA HIS A 216 -11.23 5.42 -11.34
C HIS A 216 -10.05 6.37 -11.10
N ARG A 217 -8.91 6.05 -11.71
CA ARG A 217 -7.64 6.78 -11.63
C ARG A 217 -6.92 6.74 -12.96
N ASP A 218 -6.14 7.78 -13.27
CA ASP A 218 -5.40 7.89 -14.52
C ASP A 218 -4.42 6.71 -14.73
N ASP A 219 -3.83 6.19 -13.64
CA ASP A 219 -2.93 5.03 -13.69
C ASP A 219 -3.63 3.73 -14.12
N ASN A 220 -4.91 3.52 -13.79
CA ASN A 220 -5.68 2.39 -14.27
C ASN A 220 -6.14 2.57 -15.72
N LEU A 221 -6.56 3.79 -16.11
CA LEU A 221 -7.05 4.07 -17.47
C LEU A 221 -6.03 3.69 -18.55
N SER A 222 -4.74 3.87 -18.26
CA SER A 222 -3.64 3.47 -19.19
C SER A 222 -3.48 1.95 -19.34
N HIS A 223 -4.13 1.15 -18.51
CA HIS A 223 -3.96 -0.30 -18.45
C HIS A 223 -5.24 -1.10 -18.74
N GLU A 224 -6.42 -0.45 -18.83
CA GLU A 224 -7.70 -1.14 -19.03
C GLU A 224 -7.75 -2.00 -20.28
N ASP A 225 -7.10 -1.55 -21.36
CA ASP A 225 -7.05 -2.30 -22.62
C ASP A 225 -5.98 -3.41 -22.68
N THR A 226 -5.08 -3.46 -21.70
CA THR A 226 -3.90 -4.35 -21.73
C THR A 226 -3.83 -5.34 -20.58
N ILE A 227 -4.42 -5.01 -19.42
CA ILE A 227 -4.39 -5.85 -18.23
C ILE A 227 -5.82 -6.33 -17.92
N HIS A 228 -6.04 -7.62 -18.13
CA HIS A 228 -7.36 -8.23 -17.95
C HIS A 228 -7.39 -9.03 -16.63
N PRO A 229 -8.16 -8.60 -15.62
CA PRO A 229 -8.39 -9.38 -14.41
C PRO A 229 -9.17 -10.66 -14.72
N ASP A 230 -9.02 -11.69 -13.89
CA ASP A 230 -9.82 -12.92 -14.04
C ASP A 230 -11.26 -12.68 -13.59
N VAL A 231 -11.46 -11.83 -12.59
CA VAL A 231 -12.79 -11.42 -12.09
C VAL A 231 -12.77 -9.92 -11.79
N VAL A 232 -13.90 -9.26 -12.03
CA VAL A 232 -14.15 -7.86 -11.66
C VAL A 232 -15.29 -7.81 -10.66
N ILE A 233 -15.09 -7.08 -9.55
CA ILE A 233 -16.12 -6.80 -8.54
C ILE A 233 -16.21 -5.29 -8.31
N GLN A 234 -17.39 -4.81 -7.93
CA GLN A 234 -17.58 -3.39 -7.59
C GLN A 234 -17.32 -3.11 -6.11
N ALA A 235 -17.57 -4.10 -5.25
CA ALA A 235 -17.46 -3.94 -3.81
C ALA A 235 -16.99 -5.24 -3.15
N LEU A 236 -16.36 -5.15 -1.97
CA LEU A 236 -15.86 -6.31 -1.25
C LEU A 236 -16.95 -7.34 -0.94
N ARG A 237 -18.19 -6.91 -0.69
CA ARG A 237 -19.32 -7.82 -0.41
C ARG A 237 -19.60 -8.82 -1.53
N GLU A 238 -19.14 -8.57 -2.75
CA GLU A 238 -19.29 -9.49 -3.88
C GLU A 238 -18.23 -10.61 -3.88
N LEU A 239 -17.13 -10.42 -3.13
CA LEU A 239 -15.98 -11.32 -3.15
C LEU A 239 -16.30 -12.76 -2.74
N PRO A 240 -17.09 -13.05 -1.69
CA PRO A 240 -17.41 -14.45 -1.34
C PRO A 240 -18.11 -15.18 -2.50
N GLY A 241 -19.08 -14.55 -3.14
CA GLY A 241 -19.78 -15.13 -4.29
C GLY A 241 -18.89 -15.30 -5.51
N ALA A 242 -17.96 -14.35 -5.75
CA ALA A 242 -16.99 -14.45 -6.83
C ALA A 242 -16.02 -15.64 -6.62
N LEU A 243 -15.57 -15.89 -5.40
CA LEU A 243 -14.71 -17.01 -5.07
C LEU A 243 -15.45 -18.37 -5.16
N GLU A 244 -16.73 -18.43 -4.80
CA GLU A 244 -17.56 -19.62 -4.99
C GLU A 244 -17.77 -19.93 -6.49
N ALA A 245 -17.94 -18.92 -7.30
CA ALA A 245 -18.07 -19.09 -8.76
C ALA A 245 -16.76 -19.55 -9.42
N TRP A 246 -15.60 -19.21 -8.85
CA TRP A 246 -14.28 -19.66 -9.30
C TRP A 246 -14.10 -21.19 -9.26
N LEU A 247 -14.88 -21.85 -8.40
CA LEU A 247 -14.83 -23.31 -8.21
C LEU A 247 -15.61 -24.12 -9.26
N LYS A 248 -16.37 -23.44 -10.12
CA LYS A 248 -17.18 -24.05 -11.18
C LYS A 248 -16.48 -24.01 -12.54
#